data_e4a1a1e252a4fb6214981642657f1f86
#
_entry.id   e4a1a1e252a4fb6214981642657f1f86
#
_cell.length_a   1.000
_cell.length_b   1.000
_cell.length_c   1.000
_cell.angle_alpha   90.00
_cell.angle_beta   90.00
_cell.angle_gamma   90.00
#
_symmetry.space_group_name_H-M   'P 1'
#
loop_
_entity.id
_entity.type
_entity.pdbx_description
1 polymer ?
#
loop_
_entity_poly.entity_id
_entity_poly.type
_entity_poly.pdbx_seq_one_letter_code
_entity_poly.pdbx_strand_id
1 'polypeptide(L)'
;MATAIVNGLSVQGIQDMVEMVKAQPQVAKAVFYATTVWKGGYYNEATVKTFSMGGARNDTSRKQAFKIVGDHPQELLGTDKGPSSVEMLLSALGHCLASGWATYGANMGITIERLRVEVEGDIDLQGM
;
A
#
# COMPACT_ATOMS: atom_id res chain seq x y z
N MET A 1 15.36 18.87 -21.48
CA MET A 1 15.79 19.07 -20.07
C MET A 1 15.55 17.77 -19.30
N ALA A 2 16.46 17.38 -18.43
CA ALA A 2 16.24 16.21 -17.60
C ALA A 2 15.08 16.46 -16.63
N THR A 3 14.18 15.50 -16.51
CA THR A 3 13.04 15.57 -15.58
C THR A 3 13.57 15.60 -14.15
N ALA A 4 13.14 16.56 -13.33
CA ALA A 4 13.56 16.63 -11.94
C ALA A 4 13.02 15.42 -11.17
N ILE A 5 13.93 14.71 -10.51
CA ILE A 5 13.61 13.59 -9.61
C ILE A 5 13.81 14.09 -8.17
N VAL A 6 12.75 14.08 -7.37
CA VAL A 6 12.78 14.47 -5.96
C VAL A 6 12.18 13.33 -5.14
N ASN A 7 12.83 12.92 -4.07
CA ASN A 7 12.44 11.78 -3.23
C ASN A 7 12.20 10.48 -4.03
N GLY A 8 12.95 10.29 -5.13
CA GLY A 8 12.79 9.15 -6.03
C GLY A 8 11.59 9.25 -6.99
N LEU A 9 10.87 10.36 -7.03
CA LEU A 9 9.68 10.57 -7.85
C LEU A 9 9.92 11.61 -8.94
N SER A 10 9.36 11.39 -10.12
CA SER A 10 9.35 12.37 -11.21
C SER A 10 8.35 13.48 -10.88
N VAL A 11 8.84 14.69 -10.69
CA VAL A 11 7.99 15.88 -10.45
C VAL A 11 7.05 16.10 -11.63
N GLN A 12 7.58 16.03 -12.85
CA GLN A 12 6.77 16.16 -14.07
C GLN A 12 5.70 15.07 -14.14
N GLY A 13 6.06 13.81 -13.82
CA GLY A 13 5.09 12.70 -13.80
C GLY A 13 3.94 12.90 -12.81
N ILE A 14 4.21 13.51 -11.64
CA ILE A 14 3.16 13.87 -10.68
C ILE A 14 2.24 14.95 -11.30
N GLN A 15 2.80 15.98 -11.90
CA GLN A 15 2.04 17.07 -12.53
C GLN A 15 1.19 16.55 -13.69
N ASP A 16 1.77 15.73 -14.57
CA ASP A 16 1.05 15.10 -15.69
C ASP A 16 -0.14 14.27 -15.22
N MET A 17 0.04 13.50 -14.13
CA MET A 17 -1.05 12.73 -13.54
C MET A 17 -2.16 13.64 -13.01
N VAL A 18 -1.83 14.73 -12.33
CA VAL A 18 -2.80 15.72 -11.83
C VAL A 18 -3.60 16.32 -12.98
N GLU A 19 -2.92 16.74 -14.04
CA GLU A 19 -3.59 17.34 -15.21
C GLU A 19 -4.46 16.32 -15.95
N MET A 20 -4.00 15.08 -16.08
CA MET A 20 -4.80 13.99 -16.66
C MET A 20 -6.09 13.74 -15.86
N VAL A 21 -6.00 13.71 -14.53
CA VAL A 21 -7.17 13.52 -13.66
C VAL A 21 -8.12 14.71 -13.74
N LYS A 22 -7.61 15.94 -13.83
CA LYS A 22 -8.45 17.14 -14.03
C LYS A 22 -9.19 17.10 -15.36
N ALA A 23 -8.49 16.71 -16.44
CA ALA A 23 -9.07 16.63 -17.77
C ALA A 23 -10.08 15.47 -17.90
N GLN A 24 -9.83 14.36 -17.24
CA GLN A 24 -10.61 13.13 -17.32
C GLN A 24 -10.82 12.53 -15.91
N PRO A 25 -11.75 13.07 -15.09
CA PRO A 25 -11.94 12.63 -13.70
C PRO A 25 -12.20 11.12 -13.52
N GLN A 26 -12.74 10.45 -14.52
CA GLN A 26 -12.99 9.01 -14.49
C GLN A 26 -11.71 8.19 -14.37
N VAL A 27 -10.55 8.68 -14.84
CA VAL A 27 -9.27 7.95 -14.73
C VAL A 27 -8.73 7.90 -13.30
N ALA A 28 -9.23 8.78 -12.41
CA ALA A 28 -8.90 8.76 -10.99
C ALA A 28 -9.53 7.59 -10.23
N LYS A 29 -10.55 6.94 -10.81
CA LYS A 29 -11.20 5.79 -10.17
C LYS A 29 -10.30 4.57 -10.26
N ALA A 30 -9.79 4.14 -9.12
CA ALA A 30 -8.98 2.93 -9.01
C ALA A 30 -9.68 1.90 -8.12
N VAL A 31 -9.54 0.63 -8.48
CA VAL A 31 -9.99 -0.52 -7.67
C VAL A 31 -8.81 -1.47 -7.51
N PHE A 32 -8.51 -1.82 -6.28
CA PHE A 32 -7.49 -2.80 -5.95
C PHE A 32 -8.15 -4.06 -5.42
N TYR A 33 -7.57 -5.21 -5.74
CA TYR A 33 -8.12 -6.51 -5.40
C TYR A 33 -7.11 -7.31 -4.58
N ALA A 34 -7.60 -7.98 -3.57
CA ALA A 34 -6.85 -8.98 -2.81
C ALA A 34 -7.72 -10.22 -2.62
N THR A 35 -7.12 -11.40 -2.69
CA THR A 35 -7.79 -12.67 -2.40
C THR A 35 -7.04 -13.34 -1.29
N THR A 36 -7.73 -13.66 -0.19
CA THR A 36 -7.15 -14.36 0.95
C THR A 36 -7.67 -15.78 1.02
N VAL A 37 -6.76 -16.74 1.18
CA VAL A 37 -7.06 -18.16 1.34
C VAL A 37 -6.62 -18.61 2.72
N TRP A 38 -7.55 -19.19 3.48
CA TRP A 38 -7.27 -19.79 4.77
C TRP A 38 -6.45 -21.08 4.61
N LYS A 39 -5.45 -21.27 5.45
CA LYS A 39 -4.51 -22.40 5.41
C LYS A 39 -4.54 -23.26 6.69
N GLY A 40 -5.34 -22.90 7.64
CA GLY A 40 -5.47 -23.60 8.93
C GLY A 40 -5.10 -22.73 10.12
N GLY A 41 -5.84 -22.86 11.22
CA GLY A 41 -5.67 -21.99 12.38
C GLY A 41 -5.85 -20.52 12.03
N TYR A 42 -4.90 -19.69 12.41
CA TYR A 42 -4.85 -18.27 12.03
C TYR A 42 -4.00 -18.00 10.79
N TYR A 43 -3.37 -19.02 10.22
CA TYR A 43 -2.53 -18.90 9.06
C TYR A 43 -3.34 -18.69 7.78
N ASN A 44 -3.07 -17.61 7.09
CA ASN A 44 -3.71 -17.20 5.84
C ASN A 44 -2.67 -16.72 4.82
N GLU A 45 -2.97 -16.86 3.55
CA GLU A 45 -2.19 -16.26 2.47
C GLU A 45 -3.08 -15.37 1.61
N ALA A 46 -2.72 -14.11 1.49
CA ALA A 46 -3.34 -13.18 0.54
C ALA A 46 -2.50 -13.06 -0.73
N THR A 47 -3.18 -12.89 -1.85
CA THR A 47 -2.58 -12.63 -3.16
C THR A 47 -3.09 -11.31 -3.70
N VAL A 48 -2.17 -10.45 -4.14
CA VAL A 48 -2.45 -9.14 -4.74
C VAL A 48 -1.73 -9.07 -6.09
N LYS A 49 -2.48 -8.88 -7.17
CA LYS A 49 -1.91 -8.72 -8.52
C LYS A 49 -2.66 -7.69 -9.34
N THR A 50 -3.93 -7.90 -9.49
CA THR A 50 -4.81 -7.13 -10.38
C THR A 50 -5.24 -5.82 -9.74
N PHE A 51 -5.43 -4.81 -10.54
CA PHE A 51 -6.09 -3.57 -10.18
C PHE A 51 -6.86 -3.02 -11.39
N SER A 52 -7.72 -2.04 -11.18
CA SER A 52 -8.38 -1.29 -12.25
C SER A 52 -8.11 0.19 -12.11
N MET A 53 -7.94 0.89 -13.22
CA MET A 53 -7.87 2.35 -13.27
C MET A 53 -8.76 2.85 -14.39
N GLY A 54 -9.54 3.90 -14.15
CA GLY A 54 -10.46 4.45 -15.14
C GLY A 54 -11.48 3.45 -15.67
N GLY A 55 -11.84 2.44 -14.88
CA GLY A 55 -12.74 1.35 -15.30
C GLY A 55 -12.04 0.23 -16.09
N ALA A 56 -10.78 0.39 -16.48
CA ALA A 56 -10.02 -0.63 -17.20
C ALA A 56 -9.27 -1.55 -16.23
N ARG A 57 -9.50 -2.86 -16.36
CA ARG A 57 -8.81 -3.88 -15.58
C ARG A 57 -7.38 -4.08 -16.12
N ASN A 58 -6.42 -4.14 -15.22
CA ASN A 58 -5.02 -4.37 -15.52
C ASN A 58 -4.53 -5.66 -14.85
N ASP A 59 -4.33 -6.70 -15.64
CA ASP A 59 -3.84 -8.00 -15.21
C ASP A 59 -2.37 -8.25 -15.61
N THR A 60 -1.77 -7.35 -16.38
CA THR A 60 -0.52 -7.60 -17.11
C THR A 60 0.67 -6.78 -16.65
N SER A 61 0.47 -5.56 -16.14
CA SER A 61 1.57 -4.68 -15.76
C SER A 61 2.43 -5.24 -14.61
N ARG A 62 1.82 -5.98 -13.68
CA ARG A 62 2.53 -6.73 -12.65
C ARG A 62 2.85 -8.12 -13.18
N LYS A 63 4.13 -8.40 -13.39
CA LYS A 63 4.59 -9.70 -13.90
C LYS A 63 4.25 -10.83 -12.92
N GLN A 64 4.37 -10.59 -11.63
CA GLN A 64 4.11 -11.57 -10.57
C GLN A 64 3.11 -11.03 -9.56
N ALA A 65 2.39 -11.95 -8.92
CA ALA A 65 1.55 -11.63 -7.78
C ALA A 65 2.40 -11.40 -6.52
N PHE A 66 2.00 -10.45 -5.70
CA PHE A 66 2.53 -10.30 -4.34
C PHE A 66 1.78 -11.25 -3.42
N LYS A 67 2.53 -11.95 -2.59
CA LYS A 67 1.98 -12.78 -1.51
C LYS A 67 2.18 -12.08 -0.18
N ILE A 68 1.14 -12.07 0.63
CA ILE A 68 1.13 -11.51 1.97
C ILE A 68 0.67 -12.64 2.90
N VAL A 69 1.55 -13.04 3.79
CA VAL A 69 1.26 -14.09 4.78
C VAL A 69 0.76 -13.43 6.05
N GLY A 70 -0.32 -13.95 6.60
CA GLY A 70 -0.88 -13.51 7.88
C GLY A 70 -1.01 -14.67 8.85
N ASP A 71 -0.74 -14.40 10.12
CA ASP A 71 -0.90 -15.34 11.22
C ASP A 71 -1.09 -14.55 12.52
N HIS A 72 -1.08 -15.21 13.65
CA HIS A 72 -1.04 -14.58 14.96
C HIS A 72 0.22 -15.02 15.71
N PRO A 73 0.69 -14.21 16.68
CA PRO A 73 1.75 -14.64 17.58
C PRO A 73 1.31 -15.82 18.42
N GLN A 74 2.26 -16.56 18.96
CA GLN A 74 1.99 -17.77 19.72
C GLN A 74 1.16 -17.49 20.98
N GLU A 75 1.33 -16.31 21.59
CA GLU A 75 0.56 -15.84 22.75
C GLU A 75 -0.95 -15.70 22.44
N LEU A 76 -1.30 -15.54 21.16
CA LEU A 76 -2.67 -15.51 20.66
C LEU A 76 -3.04 -16.79 19.88
N LEU A 77 -2.40 -17.91 20.22
CA LEU A 77 -2.65 -19.25 19.63
C LEU A 77 -2.31 -19.36 18.14
N GLY A 78 -1.49 -18.47 17.63
CA GLY A 78 -0.96 -18.52 16.27
C GLY A 78 0.30 -19.37 16.15
N THR A 79 0.87 -19.42 14.95
CA THR A 79 2.13 -20.12 14.66
C THR A 79 3.26 -19.17 14.24
N ASP A 80 3.02 -17.86 14.34
CA ASP A 80 4.00 -16.78 14.11
C ASP A 80 4.66 -16.84 12.73
N LYS A 81 3.91 -17.24 11.71
CA LYS A 81 4.40 -17.30 10.31
C LYS A 81 4.33 -15.97 9.58
N GLY A 82 3.63 -15.01 10.12
CA GLY A 82 3.46 -13.68 9.56
C GLY A 82 2.80 -12.73 10.54
N PRO A 83 2.73 -11.44 10.20
CA PRO A 83 2.08 -10.45 11.05
C PRO A 83 0.59 -10.72 11.19
N SER A 84 0.04 -10.30 12.31
CA SER A 84 -1.41 -10.31 12.55
C SER A 84 -2.12 -9.30 11.63
N SER A 85 -3.44 -9.44 11.52
CA SER A 85 -4.26 -8.52 10.72
C SER A 85 -4.14 -7.06 11.19
N VAL A 86 -4.01 -6.85 12.51
CA VAL A 86 -3.82 -5.51 13.09
C VAL A 86 -2.47 -4.94 12.68
N GLU A 87 -1.41 -5.71 12.78
CA GLU A 87 -0.06 -5.29 12.37
C GLU A 87 0.01 -5.01 10.87
N MET A 88 -0.69 -5.79 10.04
CA MET A 88 -0.82 -5.49 8.61
C MET A 88 -1.52 -4.17 8.34
N LEU A 89 -2.60 -3.87 9.08
CA LEU A 89 -3.32 -2.61 8.96
C LEU A 89 -2.44 -1.42 9.36
N LEU A 90 -1.71 -1.53 10.47
CA LEU A 90 -0.76 -0.52 10.92
C LEU A 90 0.37 -0.31 9.90
N SER A 91 0.90 -1.41 9.35
CA SER A 91 1.91 -1.36 8.30
C SER A 91 1.40 -0.67 7.04
N ALA A 92 0.17 -0.97 6.61
CA ALA A 92 -0.46 -0.34 5.46
C ALA A 92 -0.64 1.17 5.67
N LEU A 93 -1.04 1.59 6.87
CA LEU A 93 -1.14 3.00 7.24
C LEU A 93 0.23 3.68 7.21
N GLY A 94 1.27 3.04 7.78
CA GLY A 94 2.64 3.55 7.75
C GLY A 94 3.16 3.74 6.33
N HIS A 95 2.91 2.78 5.43
CA HIS A 95 3.25 2.89 4.01
C HIS A 95 2.53 4.06 3.32
N CYS A 96 1.25 4.22 3.57
CA CYS A 96 0.46 5.32 3.00
C CYS A 96 0.99 6.69 3.45
N LEU A 97 1.29 6.85 4.73
CA LEU A 97 1.84 8.09 5.27
C LEU A 97 3.23 8.40 4.69
N ALA A 98 4.13 7.41 4.63
CA ALA A 98 5.46 7.59 4.06
C ALA A 98 5.40 7.97 2.57
N SER A 99 4.56 7.29 1.79
CA SER A 99 4.35 7.60 0.36
C SER A 99 3.75 8.98 0.17
N GLY A 100 2.81 9.38 1.03
CA GLY A 100 2.21 10.72 1.03
C GLY A 100 3.28 11.80 1.23
N TRP A 101 4.11 11.68 2.24
CA TRP A 101 5.21 12.62 2.49
C TRP A 101 6.19 12.69 1.33
N ALA A 102 6.57 11.56 0.73
CA ALA A 102 7.45 11.54 -0.43
C ALA A 102 6.84 12.30 -1.63
N THR A 103 5.55 12.08 -1.88
CA THR A 103 4.82 12.70 -3.00
C THR A 103 4.64 14.21 -2.79
N TYR A 104 4.15 14.62 -1.62
CA TYR A 104 3.98 16.04 -1.29
C TYR A 104 5.32 16.78 -1.27
N GLY A 105 6.35 16.19 -0.66
CA GLY A 105 7.70 16.74 -0.66
C GLY A 105 8.23 16.93 -2.07
N ALA A 106 8.08 15.93 -2.94
CA ALA A 106 8.51 16.04 -4.34
C ALA A 106 7.79 17.16 -5.09
N ASN A 107 6.47 17.28 -4.92
CA ASN A 107 5.68 18.33 -5.57
C ASN A 107 6.03 19.74 -5.08
N MET A 108 6.49 19.86 -3.84
CA MET A 108 6.93 21.15 -3.24
C MET A 108 8.43 21.40 -3.39
N GLY A 109 9.18 20.53 -4.06
CA GLY A 109 10.63 20.62 -4.19
C GLY A 109 11.40 20.39 -2.89
N ILE A 110 10.79 19.73 -1.90
CA ILE A 110 11.39 19.44 -0.60
C ILE A 110 12.07 18.07 -0.67
N THR A 111 13.37 18.04 -0.47
CA THR A 111 14.13 16.78 -0.34
C THR A 111 14.03 16.23 1.06
N ILE A 112 13.67 14.97 1.18
CA ILE A 112 13.58 14.23 2.44
C ILE A 112 14.85 13.38 2.56
N GLU A 113 15.69 13.68 3.53
CA GLU A 113 16.92 12.92 3.79
C GLU A 113 16.63 11.63 4.58
N ARG A 114 15.65 11.68 5.48
CA ARG A 114 15.25 10.54 6.30
C ARG A 114 13.79 10.66 6.70
N LEU A 115 13.07 9.56 6.58
CA LEU A 115 11.67 9.47 7.01
C LEU A 115 11.46 8.14 7.74
N ARG A 116 10.89 8.22 8.94
CA ARG A 116 10.45 7.06 9.71
C ARG A 116 9.03 7.35 10.20
N VAL A 117 8.16 6.38 10.03
CA VAL A 117 6.78 6.43 10.50
C VAL A 117 6.58 5.28 11.48
N GLU A 118 6.20 5.61 12.70
CA GLU A 118 5.84 4.65 13.73
C GLU A 118 4.34 4.75 13.96
N VAL A 119 3.67 3.61 13.95
CA VAL A 119 2.22 3.52 14.14
C VAL A 119 1.95 2.46 15.20
N GLU A 120 1.15 2.82 16.19
CA GLU A 120 0.67 1.89 17.21
C GLU A 120 -0.85 1.82 17.20
N GLY A 121 -1.41 0.72 17.67
CA GLY A 121 -2.85 0.53 17.75
C GLY A 121 -3.20 -0.39 18.92
N ASP A 122 -4.15 0.07 19.72
CA ASP A 122 -4.70 -0.71 20.83
C ASP A 122 -5.81 -1.63 20.35
N ILE A 123 -5.84 -2.84 20.87
CA ILE A 123 -6.91 -3.81 20.65
C ILE A 123 -7.36 -4.39 22.00
N ASP A 124 -8.67 -4.40 22.22
CA ASP A 124 -9.26 -5.05 23.38
C ASP A 124 -9.71 -6.46 23.02
N LEU A 125 -9.06 -7.46 23.62
CA LEU A 125 -9.36 -8.87 23.39
C LEU A 125 -10.60 -9.36 24.14
N GLN A 126 -11.24 -8.54 24.97
CA GLN A 126 -12.49 -8.91 25.67
C GLN A 126 -13.67 -9.15 24.72
N GLY A 127 -13.56 -8.75 23.45
CA GLY A 127 -14.56 -8.97 22.41
C GLY A 127 -14.47 -10.33 21.68
N MET A 128 -13.54 -11.19 22.08
CA MET A 128 -13.34 -12.51 21.47
C MET A 128 -14.27 -13.55 22.05
#